data_04ca54753ae3d03950bf0ea9560ae493
#
_entry.id   04ca54753ae3d03950bf0ea9560ae493
#
_cell.length_a   1.000
_cell.length_b   1.000
_cell.length_c   1.000
_cell.angle_alpha   90.00
_cell.angle_beta   90.00
_cell.angle_gamma   90.00
#
_symmetry.space_group_name_H-M   'P 1'
#
loop_
_entity.id
_entity.type
_entity.pdbx_description
1 polymer ?
#
loop_
_entity_poly.entity_id
_entity_poly.type
_entity_poly.pdbx_seq_one_letter_code
_entity_poly.pdbx_strand_id
1 'polypeptide(L)'
;VVPADLRKRTDEGVKVVITGAGGFIGSQLLKELCRRKTIDLKPMGQVSISSVLATDIKIDQPIRKKLPEWVSFFEGDISKDETVAKIIPTEEDFLLFHLAAIVSGDGEKDFDLCVRINLDGTTKLFEACRFSGGHARVVFASSLAVFGGESCPQVVGDQTKPLPQTTYGMSKLIGELMINDYSRKGFLDGRALRLPTVFIRPGIPNAALSSFASSLFREPLNGVDYELPVSREQGVPLLSYRKVVEAFILGMECDGQLLGDDRTVTLPSRKYYVRDMISSLQSVASKKGIKLGEINDCFDPIVARVVEGWPIGTESLKADALGMSADSSLDEVIEAYLEDFASINDDL
;
A
#
# COMPACT_ATOMS: atom_id res chain seq x y z
N VAL A 1 24.46 3.54 -14.54
CA VAL A 1 25.20 2.42 -15.13
C VAL A 1 24.92 1.22 -14.25
N VAL A 2 24.15 0.23 -14.73
CA VAL A 2 23.91 -1.02 -14.00
C VAL A 2 25.24 -1.76 -13.91
N PRO A 3 25.73 -2.12 -12.72
CA PRO A 3 26.97 -2.87 -12.60
C PRO A 3 26.86 -4.21 -13.34
N ALA A 4 27.87 -4.56 -14.12
CA ALA A 4 27.91 -5.79 -14.92
C ALA A 4 27.88 -7.09 -14.07
N ASP A 5 28.00 -6.98 -12.77
CA ASP A 5 28.06 -8.09 -11.81
C ASP A 5 26.67 -8.64 -11.41
N LEU A 6 25.60 -7.85 -11.59
CA LEU A 6 24.21 -8.27 -11.33
C LEU A 6 23.75 -9.45 -12.22
N ARG A 7 24.32 -9.60 -13.42
CA ARG A 7 23.94 -10.67 -14.36
C ARG A 7 24.39 -12.07 -13.93
N LYS A 8 25.41 -12.19 -13.08
CA LYS A 8 25.96 -13.50 -12.65
C LYS A 8 25.27 -14.09 -11.41
N ARG A 9 24.52 -13.27 -10.65
CA ARG A 9 23.87 -13.70 -9.39
C ARG A 9 22.42 -14.14 -9.54
N THR A 10 21.82 -14.00 -10.71
CA THR A 10 20.40 -14.30 -10.96
C THR A 10 20.10 -15.79 -11.21
N ASP A 11 21.11 -16.66 -11.36
CA ASP A 11 20.88 -18.08 -11.61
C ASP A 11 20.28 -18.81 -10.39
N GLU A 12 20.47 -18.30 -9.17
CA GLU A 12 19.91 -18.87 -7.92
C GLU A 12 18.59 -18.23 -7.50
N GLY A 13 18.10 -17.24 -8.26
CA GLY A 13 16.90 -16.45 -7.95
C GLY A 13 17.15 -15.29 -6.97
N VAL A 14 16.14 -14.47 -6.72
CA VAL A 14 16.21 -13.27 -5.88
C VAL A 14 15.46 -13.46 -4.58
N LYS A 15 16.00 -12.94 -3.48
CA LYS A 15 15.32 -12.88 -2.18
C LYS A 15 14.38 -11.70 -2.11
N VAL A 16 13.21 -11.89 -1.52
CA VAL A 16 12.21 -10.84 -1.30
C VAL A 16 11.97 -10.66 0.21
N VAL A 17 11.98 -9.44 0.66
CA VAL A 17 11.60 -9.05 2.02
C VAL A 17 10.33 -8.19 1.95
N ILE A 18 9.32 -8.52 2.75
CA ILE A 18 8.08 -7.74 2.85
C ILE A 18 7.92 -7.32 4.30
N THR A 19 8.03 -6.03 4.60
CA THR A 19 7.63 -5.49 5.91
C THR A 19 6.17 -5.07 5.88
N GLY A 20 5.44 -5.24 6.97
CA GLY A 20 3.99 -5.02 6.97
C GLY A 20 3.22 -6.17 6.32
N ALA A 21 3.81 -7.37 6.28
CA ALA A 21 3.23 -8.56 5.64
C ALA A 21 1.99 -9.11 6.37
N GLY A 22 1.81 -8.80 7.65
CA GLY A 22 0.61 -9.11 8.42
C GLY A 22 -0.56 -8.20 8.13
N GLY A 23 -0.31 -7.03 7.50
CA GLY A 23 -1.34 -6.09 7.09
C GLY A 23 -2.12 -6.54 5.85
N PHE A 24 -3.22 -5.82 5.56
CA PHE A 24 -4.09 -6.15 4.42
C PHE A 24 -3.34 -6.22 3.10
N ILE A 25 -2.68 -5.12 2.68
CA ILE A 25 -1.98 -5.08 1.39
C ILE A 25 -0.77 -6.02 1.38
N GLY A 26 0.01 -6.06 2.47
CA GLY A 26 1.19 -6.93 2.57
C GLY A 26 0.85 -8.41 2.42
N SER A 27 -0.25 -8.86 3.02
CA SER A 27 -0.71 -10.26 2.88
C SER A 27 -1.21 -10.60 1.47
N GLN A 28 -1.87 -9.66 0.78
CA GLN A 28 -2.29 -9.87 -0.62
C GLN A 28 -1.08 -9.85 -1.57
N LEU A 29 -0.12 -8.95 -1.35
CA LEU A 29 1.15 -8.92 -2.10
C LEU A 29 1.93 -10.23 -1.92
N LEU A 30 2.03 -10.75 -0.69
CA LEU A 30 2.67 -12.02 -0.40
C LEU A 30 2.02 -13.17 -1.18
N LYS A 31 0.69 -13.26 -1.19
CA LYS A 31 -0.06 -14.27 -1.96
C LYS A 31 0.22 -14.16 -3.45
N GLU A 32 0.23 -12.95 -4.00
CA GLU A 32 0.46 -12.73 -5.43
C GLU A 32 1.90 -13.09 -5.83
N LEU A 33 2.91 -12.75 -5.03
CA LEU A 33 4.30 -13.16 -5.26
C LEU A 33 4.45 -14.69 -5.22
N CYS A 34 3.78 -15.36 -4.29
CA CYS A 34 3.75 -16.82 -4.22
C CYS A 34 3.10 -17.46 -5.46
N ARG A 35 2.06 -16.84 -6.01
CA ARG A 35 1.39 -17.29 -7.22
C ARG A 35 2.27 -17.12 -8.46
N ARG A 36 2.97 -15.97 -8.58
CA ARG A 36 3.83 -15.63 -9.72
C ARG A 36 5.13 -16.45 -9.74
N LYS A 37 5.78 -16.62 -8.60
CA LYS A 37 7.10 -17.28 -8.43
C LYS A 37 8.26 -16.61 -9.19
N THR A 38 7.98 -15.62 -10.00
CA THR A 38 8.96 -14.86 -10.79
C THR A 38 8.59 -13.38 -10.78
N ILE A 39 9.58 -12.53 -11.07
CA ILE A 39 9.42 -11.09 -11.20
C ILE A 39 10.27 -10.59 -12.37
N ASP A 40 9.75 -9.64 -13.18
CA ASP A 40 10.44 -9.11 -14.36
C ASP A 40 11.24 -7.84 -14.01
N LEU A 41 12.44 -8.02 -13.52
CA LEU A 41 13.32 -6.91 -13.07
C LEU A 41 13.96 -6.20 -14.24
N LYS A 42 13.32 -5.19 -14.79
CA LYS A 42 13.89 -4.40 -15.89
C LYS A 42 15.10 -3.58 -15.44
N PRO A 43 16.17 -3.48 -16.29
CA PRO A 43 16.29 -4.07 -17.62
C PRO A 43 16.86 -5.51 -17.63
N MET A 44 16.93 -6.20 -16.48
CA MET A 44 17.57 -7.53 -16.37
C MET A 44 16.70 -8.67 -16.92
N GLY A 45 15.37 -8.51 -16.92
CA GLY A 45 14.42 -9.51 -17.37
C GLY A 45 13.85 -10.33 -16.20
N GLN A 46 13.22 -11.46 -16.56
CA GLN A 46 12.53 -12.32 -15.61
C GLN A 46 13.49 -13.09 -14.71
N VAL A 47 13.26 -13.01 -13.40
CA VAL A 47 14.06 -13.66 -12.35
C VAL A 47 13.14 -14.50 -11.46
N SER A 48 13.59 -15.69 -11.07
CA SER A 48 12.87 -16.54 -10.09
C SER A 48 12.97 -15.93 -8.69
N ILE A 49 11.91 -16.05 -7.90
CA ILE A 49 11.93 -15.70 -6.47
C ILE A 49 12.43 -16.95 -5.72
N SER A 50 13.62 -16.85 -5.10
CA SER A 50 14.23 -17.96 -4.35
C SER A 50 13.65 -18.10 -2.95
N SER A 51 13.33 -16.98 -2.28
CA SER A 51 12.70 -16.98 -0.96
C SER A 51 11.95 -15.69 -0.70
N VAL A 52 10.95 -15.75 0.18
CA VAL A 52 10.27 -14.56 0.73
C VAL A 52 10.38 -14.57 2.25
N LEU A 53 10.86 -13.49 2.83
CA LEU A 53 10.77 -13.22 4.25
C LEU A 53 9.62 -12.23 4.49
N ALA A 54 8.53 -12.72 5.06
CA ALA A 54 7.39 -11.91 5.46
C ALA A 54 7.57 -11.46 6.92
N THR A 55 7.61 -10.14 7.16
CA THR A 55 7.82 -9.60 8.51
C THR A 55 6.76 -8.56 8.88
N ASP A 56 6.36 -8.59 10.15
CA ASP A 56 5.46 -7.63 10.78
C ASP A 56 5.64 -7.69 12.30
N ILE A 57 5.02 -6.78 13.04
CA ILE A 57 4.94 -6.87 14.50
C ILE A 57 4.17 -8.12 14.94
N LYS A 58 3.18 -8.54 14.15
CA LYS A 58 2.36 -9.73 14.33
C LYS A 58 1.86 -10.25 12.98
N ILE A 59 1.91 -11.56 12.79
CA ILE A 59 1.40 -12.23 11.58
C ILE A 59 0.42 -13.33 11.98
N ASP A 60 -0.85 -13.13 11.68
CA ASP A 60 -1.91 -14.04 12.07
C ASP A 60 -1.82 -15.39 11.35
N GLN A 61 -2.25 -16.46 12.04
CA GLN A 61 -2.18 -17.85 11.54
C GLN A 61 -2.82 -18.08 10.17
N PRO A 62 -3.97 -17.46 9.81
CA PRO A 62 -4.56 -17.62 8.49
C PRO A 62 -3.63 -17.20 7.34
N ILE A 63 -2.77 -16.17 7.56
CA ILE A 63 -1.79 -15.72 6.55
C ILE A 63 -0.71 -16.78 6.34
N ARG A 64 -0.30 -17.48 7.40
CA ARG A 64 0.76 -18.51 7.36
C ARG A 64 0.31 -19.83 6.72
N LYS A 65 -1.01 -20.09 6.72
CA LYS A 65 -1.55 -21.34 6.16
C LYS A 65 -1.49 -21.35 4.63
N LYS A 66 -1.17 -22.51 4.06
CA LYS A 66 -1.17 -22.77 2.61
C LYS A 66 -0.12 -21.99 1.79
N LEU A 67 0.95 -21.47 2.43
CA LEU A 67 2.06 -20.85 1.71
C LEU A 67 3.18 -21.87 1.44
N PRO A 68 3.97 -21.66 0.35
CA PRO A 68 5.09 -22.53 0.01
C PRO A 68 6.18 -22.55 1.09
N GLU A 69 6.98 -23.61 1.16
CA GLU A 69 8.08 -23.77 2.13
C GLU A 69 9.19 -22.73 2.00
N TRP A 70 9.32 -22.10 0.83
CA TRP A 70 10.28 -21.03 0.60
C TRP A 70 9.85 -19.66 1.16
N VAL A 71 8.65 -19.58 1.80
CA VAL A 71 8.20 -18.42 2.56
C VAL A 71 8.53 -18.61 4.04
N SER A 72 9.28 -17.68 4.59
CA SER A 72 9.59 -17.62 6.02
C SER A 72 8.92 -16.41 6.68
N PHE A 73 8.73 -16.47 7.99
CA PHE A 73 8.06 -15.43 8.76
C PHE A 73 8.94 -14.96 9.91
N PHE A 74 8.98 -13.65 10.12
CA PHE A 74 9.65 -13.07 11.27
C PHE A 74 8.76 -12.00 11.90
N GLU A 75 8.45 -12.13 13.19
CA GLU A 75 7.72 -11.11 13.95
C GLU A 75 8.72 -10.22 14.70
N GLY A 76 8.63 -8.91 14.48
CA GLY A 76 9.51 -7.95 15.11
C GLY A 76 9.15 -6.49 14.81
N ASP A 77 9.58 -5.61 15.70
CA ASP A 77 9.42 -4.17 15.58
C ASP A 77 10.57 -3.60 14.74
N ILE A 78 10.24 -3.02 13.56
CA ILE A 78 11.22 -2.44 12.62
C ILE A 78 12.00 -1.24 13.20
N SER A 79 11.55 -0.65 14.31
CA SER A 79 12.30 0.39 15.01
C SER A 79 13.45 -0.16 15.86
N LYS A 80 13.60 -1.48 15.96
CA LYS A 80 14.63 -2.17 16.71
C LYS A 80 15.76 -2.67 15.80
N ASP A 81 17.01 -2.35 16.16
CA ASP A 81 18.18 -2.71 15.37
C ASP A 81 18.31 -4.25 15.20
N GLU A 82 17.98 -5.01 16.24
CA GLU A 82 17.99 -6.48 16.18
C GLU A 82 16.97 -7.05 15.22
N THR A 83 15.82 -6.39 15.01
CA THR A 83 14.84 -6.76 13.99
C THR A 83 15.40 -6.49 12.59
N VAL A 84 15.89 -5.27 12.37
CA VAL A 84 16.42 -4.85 11.07
C VAL A 84 17.60 -5.72 10.64
N ALA A 85 18.51 -6.04 11.57
CA ALA A 85 19.66 -6.91 11.30
C ALA A 85 19.27 -8.36 10.91
N LYS A 86 18.09 -8.82 11.35
CA LYS A 86 17.60 -10.17 11.00
C LYS A 86 16.84 -10.23 9.69
N ILE A 87 16.22 -9.13 9.26
CA ILE A 87 15.35 -9.14 8.07
C ILE A 87 16.05 -8.64 6.81
N ILE A 88 17.11 -7.85 6.92
CA ILE A 88 17.86 -7.36 5.75
C ILE A 88 18.98 -8.34 5.41
N PRO A 89 18.99 -8.91 4.18
CA PRO A 89 20.06 -9.77 3.71
C PRO A 89 21.41 -9.02 3.64
N THR A 90 22.51 -9.73 3.89
CA THR A 90 23.88 -9.20 3.81
C THR A 90 24.65 -9.88 2.70
N GLU A 91 25.50 -9.11 1.97
CA GLU A 91 26.34 -9.58 0.88
C GLU A 91 25.55 -10.20 -0.32
N GLU A 92 24.26 -9.88 -0.43
CA GLU A 92 23.36 -10.41 -1.44
C GLU A 92 22.46 -9.30 -2.02
N ASP A 93 22.03 -9.47 -3.27
CA ASP A 93 21.03 -8.63 -3.90
C ASP A 93 19.63 -9.08 -3.46
N PHE A 94 18.73 -8.14 -3.18
CA PHE A 94 17.40 -8.45 -2.71
C PHE A 94 16.36 -7.38 -3.08
N LEU A 95 15.10 -7.76 -2.97
CA LEU A 95 13.95 -6.89 -3.18
C LEU A 95 13.29 -6.59 -1.83
N LEU A 96 13.01 -5.33 -1.54
CA LEU A 96 12.32 -4.91 -0.34
C LEU A 96 11.00 -4.22 -0.69
N PHE A 97 9.89 -4.79 -0.26
CA PHE A 97 8.60 -4.11 -0.19
C PHE A 97 8.39 -3.59 1.22
N HIS A 98 8.49 -2.27 1.40
CA HIS A 98 8.34 -1.65 2.72
C HIS A 98 6.95 -1.07 2.89
N LEU A 99 6.05 -1.84 3.55
CA LEU A 99 4.66 -1.47 3.83
C LEU A 99 4.38 -1.26 5.32
N ALA A 100 5.28 -1.68 6.22
CA ALA A 100 5.09 -1.53 7.66
C ALA A 100 4.97 -0.04 8.03
N ALA A 101 3.89 0.32 8.70
CA ALA A 101 3.64 1.67 9.20
C ALA A 101 2.48 1.67 10.21
N ILE A 102 2.53 2.62 11.13
CA ILE A 102 1.37 3.06 11.90
C ILE A 102 0.48 3.90 10.97
N VAL A 103 -0.84 3.63 10.96
CA VAL A 103 -1.81 4.32 10.09
C VAL A 103 -2.16 5.72 10.60
N SER A 104 -2.81 6.52 9.75
CA SER A 104 -3.03 7.95 10.00
C SER A 104 -3.76 8.25 11.31
N GLY A 105 -4.83 7.54 11.65
CA GLY A 105 -5.60 7.84 12.86
C GLY A 105 -4.86 7.43 14.14
N ASP A 106 -4.08 6.35 14.13
CA ASP A 106 -3.25 5.98 15.28
C ASP A 106 -2.04 6.94 15.41
N GLY A 107 -1.50 7.40 14.27
CA GLY A 107 -0.43 8.38 14.28
C GLY A 107 -0.82 9.76 14.83
N GLU A 108 -2.09 10.15 14.70
CA GLU A 108 -2.62 11.37 15.32
C GLU A 108 -2.90 11.20 16.82
N LYS A 109 -3.18 9.97 17.27
CA LYS A 109 -3.37 9.67 18.70
C LYS A 109 -2.05 9.54 19.45
N ASP A 110 -1.01 8.99 18.81
CA ASP A 110 0.29 8.73 19.39
C ASP A 110 1.41 9.18 18.44
N PHE A 111 1.82 10.44 18.62
CA PHE A 111 2.88 11.08 17.83
C PHE A 111 4.21 10.32 17.93
N ASP A 112 4.62 9.97 19.16
CA ASP A 112 5.92 9.34 19.41
C ASP A 112 6.00 7.95 18.81
N LEU A 113 4.91 7.18 18.89
CA LEU A 113 4.79 5.87 18.24
C LEU A 113 4.90 6.02 16.72
N CYS A 114 4.19 6.99 16.14
CA CYS A 114 4.21 7.22 14.69
C CYS A 114 5.63 7.60 14.21
N VAL A 115 6.30 8.52 14.88
CA VAL A 115 7.69 8.92 14.55
C VAL A 115 8.62 7.72 14.70
N ARG A 116 8.57 7.00 15.80
CA ARG A 116 9.44 5.86 16.07
C ARG A 116 9.30 4.74 15.04
N ILE A 117 8.08 4.41 14.63
CA ILE A 117 7.86 3.32 13.65
C ILE A 117 8.04 3.82 12.21
N ASN A 118 7.35 4.91 11.83
CA ASN A 118 7.29 5.32 10.43
C ASN A 118 8.54 6.08 9.98
N LEU A 119 9.18 6.84 10.86
CA LEU A 119 10.38 7.60 10.53
C LEU A 119 11.64 6.85 10.93
N ASP A 120 11.84 6.56 12.25
CA ASP A 120 13.07 5.93 12.70
C ASP A 120 13.21 4.50 12.17
N GLY A 121 12.11 3.72 12.16
CA GLY A 121 12.08 2.38 11.60
C GLY A 121 12.40 2.36 10.09
N THR A 122 11.81 3.26 9.31
CA THR A 122 12.12 3.42 7.88
C THR A 122 13.57 3.82 7.66
N THR A 123 14.08 4.78 8.46
CA THR A 123 15.48 5.21 8.40
C THR A 123 16.43 4.05 8.65
N LYS A 124 16.19 3.25 9.69
CA LYS A 124 17.01 2.08 10.02
C LYS A 124 17.00 1.04 8.89
N LEU A 125 15.83 0.79 8.30
CA LEU A 125 15.73 -0.12 7.16
C LEU A 125 16.54 0.36 5.95
N PHE A 126 16.44 1.63 5.58
CA PHE A 126 17.19 2.17 4.45
C PHE A 126 18.69 2.24 4.73
N GLU A 127 19.10 2.55 5.96
CA GLU A 127 20.51 2.46 6.36
C GLU A 127 21.03 1.01 6.29
N ALA A 128 20.24 0.04 6.74
CA ALA A 128 20.62 -1.36 6.61
C ALA A 128 20.72 -1.81 5.14
N CYS A 129 19.83 -1.34 4.26
CA CYS A 129 19.96 -1.56 2.80
C CYS A 129 21.27 -0.95 2.27
N ARG A 130 21.62 0.28 2.70
CA ARG A 130 22.87 0.94 2.29
C ARG A 130 24.12 0.19 2.71
N PHE A 131 24.10 -0.45 3.87
CA PHE A 131 25.24 -1.19 4.43
C PHE A 131 25.19 -2.71 4.23
N SER A 132 24.20 -3.21 3.46
CA SER A 132 24.03 -4.65 3.26
C SER A 132 25.16 -5.35 2.51
N GLY A 133 25.97 -4.60 1.75
CA GLY A 133 26.98 -5.16 0.85
C GLY A 133 26.43 -5.69 -0.47
N GLY A 134 25.11 -5.79 -0.63
CA GLY A 134 24.40 -6.12 -1.86
C GLY A 134 23.60 -4.95 -2.42
N HIS A 135 22.91 -5.17 -3.53
CA HIS A 135 22.02 -4.18 -4.13
C HIS A 135 20.58 -4.40 -3.69
N ALA A 136 20.03 -3.42 -2.94
CA ALA A 136 18.64 -3.40 -2.56
C ALA A 136 17.80 -2.67 -3.60
N ARG A 137 16.79 -3.34 -4.20
CA ARG A 137 15.71 -2.65 -4.92
C ARG A 137 14.51 -2.52 -3.99
N VAL A 138 14.03 -1.29 -3.80
CA VAL A 138 13.06 -0.95 -2.75
C VAL A 138 11.80 -0.34 -3.35
N VAL A 139 10.63 -0.85 -2.96
CA VAL A 139 9.33 -0.17 -3.16
C VAL A 139 8.77 0.21 -1.80
N PHE A 140 8.62 1.52 -1.59
CA PHE A 140 8.12 2.11 -0.36
C PHE A 140 6.65 2.50 -0.51
N ALA A 141 5.81 2.07 0.42
CA ALA A 141 4.41 2.47 0.51
C ALA A 141 4.30 3.89 1.08
N SER A 142 4.18 4.90 0.20
CA SER A 142 3.79 6.24 0.56
C SER A 142 2.26 6.39 0.50
N SER A 143 1.74 7.61 0.58
CA SER A 143 0.30 7.87 0.70
C SER A 143 -0.06 9.22 0.10
N LEU A 144 -1.31 9.40 -0.34
CA LEU A 144 -1.85 10.73 -0.64
C LEU A 144 -1.92 11.65 0.59
N ALA A 145 -1.73 11.12 1.81
CA ALA A 145 -1.62 11.93 3.02
C ALA A 145 -0.39 12.88 3.03
N VAL A 146 0.51 12.76 2.06
CA VAL A 146 1.57 13.76 1.81
C VAL A 146 1.02 15.08 1.27
N PHE A 147 -0.21 15.08 0.75
CA PHE A 147 -0.92 16.26 0.27
C PHE A 147 -1.94 16.76 1.29
N GLY A 148 -2.18 18.06 1.31
CA GLY A 148 -3.17 18.68 2.17
C GLY A 148 -2.97 20.19 2.27
N GLY A 149 -3.70 20.80 3.21
CA GLY A 149 -3.71 22.26 3.42
C GLY A 149 -4.68 22.99 2.48
N GLU A 150 -4.94 24.26 2.77
CA GLU A 150 -5.94 25.08 2.08
C GLU A 150 -5.67 25.24 0.57
N SER A 151 -4.41 25.18 0.16
CA SER A 151 -4.01 25.30 -1.26
C SER A 151 -3.93 23.95 -1.98
N CYS A 152 -4.31 22.83 -1.34
CA CYS A 152 -4.28 21.54 -1.97
C CYS A 152 -5.32 21.45 -3.10
N PRO A 153 -4.93 21.16 -4.35
CA PRO A 153 -5.90 21.00 -5.43
C PRO A 153 -6.76 19.75 -5.21
N GLN A 154 -7.98 19.77 -5.73
CA GLN A 154 -8.87 18.61 -5.65
C GLN A 154 -8.32 17.37 -6.38
N VAL A 155 -7.56 17.57 -7.46
CA VAL A 155 -6.86 16.52 -8.18
C VAL A 155 -5.37 16.75 -8.01
N VAL A 156 -4.66 15.75 -7.48
CA VAL A 156 -3.22 15.80 -7.22
C VAL A 156 -2.46 14.89 -8.17
N GLY A 157 -1.23 15.22 -8.46
CA GLY A 157 -0.40 14.46 -9.39
C GLY A 157 1.08 14.58 -9.09
N ASP A 158 1.90 14.17 -10.07
CA ASP A 158 3.35 14.07 -9.91
C ASP A 158 4.01 15.42 -9.59
N GLN A 159 3.43 16.55 -10.06
CA GLN A 159 3.95 17.89 -9.86
C GLN A 159 3.28 18.66 -8.71
N THR A 160 2.32 18.05 -8.03
CA THR A 160 1.64 18.72 -6.90
C THR A 160 2.62 18.80 -5.72
N LYS A 161 2.78 20.02 -5.18
CA LYS A 161 3.63 20.25 -4.01
C LYS A 161 3.08 19.50 -2.79
N PRO A 162 3.83 18.59 -2.18
CA PRO A 162 3.39 17.92 -0.97
C PRO A 162 3.40 18.91 0.21
N LEU A 163 2.31 18.89 1.00
CA LEU A 163 2.15 19.67 2.23
C LEU A 163 1.32 18.86 3.23
N PRO A 164 1.93 17.88 3.90
CA PRO A 164 1.21 16.99 4.80
C PRO A 164 0.62 17.75 5.99
N GLN A 165 -0.60 17.35 6.39
CA GLN A 165 -1.33 17.93 7.52
C GLN A 165 -1.44 16.94 8.70
N THR A 166 -0.71 15.82 8.64
CA THR A 166 -0.69 14.78 9.67
C THR A 166 0.72 14.28 9.91
N THR A 167 1.00 13.78 11.11
CA THR A 167 2.29 13.13 11.46
C THR A 167 2.57 11.95 10.53
N TYR A 168 1.54 11.16 10.21
CA TYR A 168 1.64 10.08 9.24
C TYR A 168 2.07 10.59 7.86
N GLY A 169 1.42 11.63 7.33
CA GLY A 169 1.75 12.21 6.04
C GLY A 169 3.17 12.79 6.01
N MET A 170 3.58 13.47 7.09
CA MET A 170 4.96 13.97 7.26
C MET A 170 5.97 12.82 7.18
N SER A 171 5.76 11.73 7.93
CA SER A 171 6.68 10.59 7.94
C SER A 171 6.79 9.93 6.57
N LYS A 172 5.67 9.82 5.83
CA LYS A 172 5.66 9.30 4.46
C LYS A 172 6.44 10.20 3.50
N LEU A 173 6.26 11.51 3.58
CA LEU A 173 7.01 12.48 2.75
C LEU A 173 8.52 12.40 3.02
N ILE A 174 8.94 12.29 4.28
CA ILE A 174 10.36 12.13 4.61
C ILE A 174 10.90 10.83 4.00
N GLY A 175 10.15 9.73 4.06
CA GLY A 175 10.51 8.47 3.39
C GLY A 175 10.69 8.62 1.88
N GLU A 176 9.83 9.40 1.19
CA GLU A 176 9.97 9.72 -0.24
C GLU A 176 11.29 10.48 -0.51
N LEU A 177 11.61 11.48 0.29
CA LEU A 177 12.85 12.25 0.16
C LEU A 177 14.08 11.36 0.37
N MET A 178 14.02 10.42 1.32
CA MET A 178 15.09 9.44 1.53
C MET A 178 15.22 8.50 0.33
N ILE A 179 14.12 7.98 -0.24
CA ILE A 179 14.14 7.17 -1.46
C ILE A 179 14.84 7.92 -2.59
N ASN A 180 14.50 9.19 -2.80
CA ASN A 180 15.11 10.02 -3.83
C ASN A 180 16.63 10.20 -3.62
N ASP A 181 17.06 10.61 -2.42
CA ASP A 181 18.46 10.88 -2.14
C ASP A 181 19.32 9.60 -2.14
N TYR A 182 18.81 8.53 -1.52
CA TYR A 182 19.53 7.26 -1.45
C TYR A 182 19.66 6.62 -2.84
N SER A 183 18.64 6.76 -3.68
CA SER A 183 18.72 6.30 -5.09
C SER A 183 19.71 7.15 -5.90
N ARG A 184 19.68 8.48 -5.74
CA ARG A 184 20.64 9.39 -6.39
C ARG A 184 22.09 9.09 -5.99
N LYS A 185 22.31 8.69 -4.72
CA LYS A 185 23.61 8.30 -4.19
C LYS A 185 24.04 6.89 -4.59
N GLY A 186 23.14 6.08 -5.17
CA GLY A 186 23.40 4.69 -5.51
C GLY A 186 23.43 3.75 -4.30
N PHE A 187 22.87 4.15 -3.17
CA PHE A 187 22.81 3.33 -1.96
C PHE A 187 21.75 2.24 -2.07
N LEU A 188 20.67 2.51 -2.81
CA LEU A 188 19.61 1.58 -3.15
C LEU A 188 18.96 2.00 -4.48
N ASP A 189 18.17 1.12 -5.10
CA ASP A 189 17.32 1.44 -6.26
C ASP A 189 15.87 1.53 -5.80
N GLY A 190 15.42 2.73 -5.41
CA GLY A 190 14.15 2.96 -4.73
C GLY A 190 13.03 3.49 -5.62
N ARG A 191 11.78 3.22 -5.22
CA ARG A 191 10.52 3.82 -5.70
C ARG A 191 9.61 4.07 -4.50
N ALA A 192 8.89 5.18 -4.51
CA ALA A 192 7.86 5.46 -3.53
C ALA A 192 6.50 5.55 -4.24
N LEU A 193 5.52 4.77 -3.81
CA LEU A 193 4.18 4.77 -4.39
C LEU A 193 3.23 5.51 -3.44
N ARG A 194 2.62 6.61 -3.88
CA ARG A 194 1.60 7.36 -3.14
C ARG A 194 0.25 6.69 -3.32
N LEU A 195 -0.18 5.94 -2.32
CA LEU A 195 -1.43 5.20 -2.32
C LEU A 195 -2.61 6.15 -2.08
N PRO A 196 -3.68 6.07 -2.90
CA PRO A 196 -4.97 6.69 -2.59
C PRO A 196 -5.71 5.90 -1.50
N THR A 197 -6.99 6.17 -1.28
CA THR A 197 -7.82 5.38 -0.39
C THR A 197 -7.99 3.96 -0.95
N VAL A 198 -7.36 3.00 -0.28
CA VAL A 198 -7.41 1.59 -0.68
C VAL A 198 -8.65 0.92 -0.10
N PHE A 199 -9.43 0.24 -0.97
CA PHE A 199 -10.70 -0.40 -0.64
C PHE A 199 -10.93 -1.69 -1.47
N ILE A 200 -11.78 -2.61 -1.14
CA ILE A 200 -12.54 -2.81 0.11
C ILE A 200 -11.69 -3.68 1.02
N ARG A 201 -11.42 -3.20 2.24
CA ARG A 201 -10.66 -3.97 3.21
C ARG A 201 -11.60 -4.91 3.98
N PRO A 202 -11.31 -6.23 4.03
CA PRO A 202 -12.08 -7.19 4.81
C PRO A 202 -11.78 -7.09 6.32
N GLY A 203 -12.55 -7.78 7.13
CA GLY A 203 -12.35 -7.92 8.57
C GLY A 203 -12.76 -6.67 9.36
N ILE A 204 -12.16 -6.48 10.53
CA ILE A 204 -12.51 -5.40 11.47
C ILE A 204 -12.00 -4.04 10.95
N PRO A 205 -12.79 -2.94 11.12
CA PRO A 205 -12.32 -1.59 10.83
C PRO A 205 -11.00 -1.29 11.55
N ASN A 206 -10.09 -0.59 10.86
CA ASN A 206 -8.87 -0.09 11.47
C ASN A 206 -8.98 1.41 11.80
N ALA A 207 -7.98 1.95 12.47
CA ALA A 207 -7.92 3.35 12.85
C ALA A 207 -7.53 4.31 11.70
N ALA A 208 -7.44 3.85 10.44
CA ALA A 208 -7.25 4.75 9.32
C ALA A 208 -8.47 5.66 9.15
N LEU A 209 -8.26 6.95 8.97
CA LEU A 209 -9.35 7.93 8.79
C LEU A 209 -10.19 7.62 7.54
N SER A 210 -9.61 6.97 6.52
CA SER A 210 -10.30 6.50 5.32
C SER A 210 -11.05 5.17 5.48
N SER A 211 -11.06 4.59 6.68
CA SER A 211 -11.70 3.29 6.97
C SER A 211 -13.20 3.27 6.62
N PHE A 212 -13.87 4.43 6.72
CA PHE A 212 -15.28 4.58 6.36
C PHE A 212 -15.58 4.11 4.93
N ALA A 213 -14.68 4.35 3.98
CA ALA A 213 -14.87 3.96 2.59
C ALA A 213 -14.95 2.44 2.39
N SER A 214 -14.21 1.66 3.20
CA SER A 214 -14.34 0.19 3.20
C SER A 214 -15.55 -0.29 4.00
N SER A 215 -15.84 0.34 5.15
CA SER A 215 -16.98 -0.01 6.00
C SER A 215 -18.31 0.17 5.29
N LEU A 216 -18.43 1.20 4.44
CA LEU A 216 -19.61 1.45 3.61
C LEU A 216 -20.00 0.26 2.72
N PHE A 217 -19.06 -0.55 2.32
CA PHE A 217 -19.32 -1.77 1.53
C PHE A 217 -19.39 -3.01 2.43
N ARG A 218 -18.38 -3.18 3.26
CA ARG A 218 -18.19 -4.38 4.05
C ARG A 218 -19.33 -4.64 5.02
N GLU A 219 -19.75 -3.63 5.82
CA GLU A 219 -20.78 -3.84 6.84
C GLU A 219 -22.12 -4.20 6.20
N PRO A 220 -22.67 -3.43 5.22
CA PRO A 220 -23.93 -3.80 4.59
C PRO A 220 -23.89 -5.13 3.84
N LEU A 221 -22.76 -5.48 3.16
CA LEU A 221 -22.61 -6.78 2.49
C LEU A 221 -22.69 -7.95 3.47
N ASN A 222 -22.33 -7.73 4.73
CA ASN A 222 -22.46 -8.72 5.81
C ASN A 222 -23.81 -8.64 6.56
N GLY A 223 -24.78 -7.86 6.05
CA GLY A 223 -26.08 -7.68 6.69
C GLY A 223 -26.05 -6.83 7.96
N VAL A 224 -24.95 -6.11 8.22
CA VAL A 224 -24.78 -5.23 9.37
C VAL A 224 -25.13 -3.80 8.98
N ASP A 225 -25.94 -3.13 9.81
CA ASP A 225 -26.28 -1.72 9.61
C ASP A 225 -25.05 -0.85 9.77
N TYR A 226 -24.95 0.18 8.93
CA TYR A 226 -23.79 1.06 8.88
C TYR A 226 -24.16 2.52 9.10
N GLU A 227 -23.50 3.17 10.05
CA GLU A 227 -23.60 4.61 10.30
C GLU A 227 -22.58 5.36 9.44
N LEU A 228 -23.07 6.10 8.44
CA LEU A 228 -22.24 6.85 7.51
C LEU A 228 -21.80 8.18 8.14
N PRO A 229 -20.48 8.38 8.41
CA PRO A 229 -20.02 9.56 9.16
C PRO A 229 -19.78 10.79 8.28
N VAL A 230 -19.91 10.68 6.96
CA VAL A 230 -19.64 11.77 6.00
C VAL A 230 -20.84 12.03 5.10
N SER A 231 -20.86 13.19 4.44
CA SER A 231 -21.89 13.51 3.46
C SER A 231 -21.89 12.55 2.28
N ARG A 232 -23.06 12.25 1.73
CA ARG A 232 -23.20 11.51 0.47
C ARG A 232 -22.59 12.21 -0.73
N GLU A 233 -22.36 13.52 -0.63
CA GLU A 233 -21.67 14.35 -1.63
C GLU A 233 -20.15 14.36 -1.45
N GLN A 234 -19.60 13.66 -0.46
CA GLN A 234 -18.16 13.55 -0.26
C GLN A 234 -17.53 12.78 -1.41
N GLY A 235 -16.54 13.40 -2.08
CA GLY A 235 -15.69 12.74 -3.08
C GLY A 235 -14.52 12.01 -2.41
N VAL A 236 -14.18 10.83 -2.91
CA VAL A 236 -13.06 10.01 -2.39
C VAL A 236 -12.24 9.47 -3.56
N PRO A 237 -10.90 9.57 -3.53
CA PRO A 237 -10.03 8.94 -4.52
C PRO A 237 -9.85 7.46 -4.16
N LEU A 238 -10.47 6.56 -4.91
CA LEU A 238 -10.49 5.12 -4.60
C LEU A 238 -9.62 4.32 -5.56
N LEU A 239 -8.93 3.31 -5.01
CA LEU A 239 -8.21 2.29 -5.76
C LEU A 239 -8.36 0.94 -5.05
N SER A 240 -8.72 -0.11 -5.79
CA SER A 240 -8.85 -1.44 -5.21
C SER A 240 -7.50 -2.00 -4.73
N TYR A 241 -7.56 -2.89 -3.75
CA TYR A 241 -6.37 -3.59 -3.27
C TYR A 241 -5.71 -4.44 -4.37
N ARG A 242 -6.48 -5.00 -5.33
CA ARG A 242 -5.91 -5.75 -6.46
C ARG A 242 -5.04 -4.84 -7.32
N LYS A 243 -5.50 -3.62 -7.62
CA LYS A 243 -4.74 -2.62 -8.38
C LYS A 243 -3.54 -2.08 -7.59
N VAL A 244 -3.67 -1.94 -6.28
CA VAL A 244 -2.52 -1.56 -5.43
C VAL A 244 -1.45 -2.64 -5.45
N VAL A 245 -1.80 -3.91 -5.31
CA VAL A 245 -0.84 -5.03 -5.39
C VAL A 245 -0.17 -5.09 -6.78
N GLU A 246 -0.94 -4.92 -7.86
CA GLU A 246 -0.41 -4.81 -9.21
C GLU A 246 0.60 -3.66 -9.33
N ALA A 247 0.27 -2.48 -8.78
CA ALA A 247 1.15 -1.32 -8.80
C ALA A 247 2.46 -1.54 -8.00
N PHE A 248 2.41 -2.23 -6.85
CA PHE A 248 3.63 -2.60 -6.11
C PHE A 248 4.56 -3.48 -6.95
N ILE A 249 3.99 -4.44 -7.68
CA ILE A 249 4.76 -5.33 -8.55
C ILE A 249 5.33 -4.56 -9.73
N LEU A 250 4.52 -3.77 -10.45
CA LEU A 250 4.98 -2.92 -11.55
C LEU A 250 6.06 -1.93 -11.10
N GLY A 251 5.92 -1.34 -9.90
CA GLY A 251 6.93 -0.49 -9.29
C GLY A 251 8.25 -1.23 -9.02
N MET A 252 8.19 -2.49 -8.57
CA MET A 252 9.38 -3.31 -8.37
C MET A 252 10.02 -3.72 -9.70
N GLU A 253 9.21 -4.01 -10.71
CA GLU A 253 9.64 -4.46 -12.03
C GLU A 253 10.22 -3.33 -12.91
N CYS A 254 9.79 -2.08 -12.71
CA CYS A 254 10.17 -0.98 -13.58
C CYS A 254 11.68 -0.68 -13.53
N ASP A 255 12.24 -0.26 -14.68
CA ASP A 255 13.56 0.33 -14.70
C ASP A 255 13.55 1.68 -13.97
N GLY A 256 14.35 1.79 -12.91
CA GLY A 256 14.47 3.00 -12.12
C GLY A 256 14.91 4.23 -12.91
N GLN A 257 15.57 4.06 -14.06
CA GLN A 257 15.95 5.18 -14.93
C GLN A 257 14.74 5.89 -15.55
N LEU A 258 13.60 5.19 -15.73
CA LEU A 258 12.38 5.79 -16.25
C LEU A 258 11.74 6.81 -15.28
N LEU A 259 12.09 6.74 -14.00
CA LEU A 259 11.56 7.66 -12.98
C LEU A 259 12.34 8.98 -12.89
N GLY A 260 13.57 9.03 -13.43
CA GLY A 260 14.43 10.22 -13.34
C GLY A 260 14.84 10.55 -11.90
N ASP A 261 14.89 11.86 -11.60
CA ASP A 261 15.37 12.37 -10.31
C ASP A 261 14.33 12.23 -9.20
N ASP A 262 13.03 12.25 -9.55
CA ASP A 262 11.93 12.05 -8.61
C ASP A 262 11.39 10.62 -8.73
N ARG A 263 11.73 9.79 -7.76
CA ARG A 263 11.36 8.37 -7.65
C ARG A 263 9.97 8.13 -7.07
N THR A 264 9.18 9.20 -6.89
CA THR A 264 7.80 9.09 -6.39
C THR A 264 6.82 8.92 -7.55
N VAL A 265 5.83 8.06 -7.36
CA VAL A 265 4.74 7.81 -8.31
C VAL A 265 3.41 7.94 -7.57
N THR A 266 2.56 8.85 -8.01
CA THR A 266 1.20 8.96 -7.50
C THR A 266 0.34 7.89 -8.18
N LEU A 267 -0.24 6.96 -7.42
CA LEU A 267 -1.05 5.90 -8.01
C LEU A 267 -2.34 6.46 -8.62
N PRO A 268 -2.77 5.93 -9.77
CA PRO A 268 -4.02 6.36 -10.40
C PRO A 268 -5.20 5.99 -9.52
N SER A 269 -6.17 6.90 -9.42
CA SER A 269 -7.41 6.63 -8.71
C SER A 269 -8.59 7.22 -9.47
N ARG A 270 -9.78 6.63 -9.27
CA ARG A 270 -11.01 7.26 -9.70
C ARG A 270 -11.64 8.02 -8.55
N LYS A 271 -12.18 9.19 -8.87
CA LYS A 271 -13.05 9.93 -7.97
C LYS A 271 -14.43 9.29 -7.97
N TYR A 272 -14.89 8.92 -6.77
CA TYR A 272 -16.27 8.51 -6.55
C TYR A 272 -16.89 9.36 -5.45
N TYR A 273 -18.14 9.72 -5.63
CA TYR A 273 -18.94 10.27 -4.56
C TYR A 273 -19.56 9.15 -3.72
N VAL A 274 -19.76 9.39 -2.43
CA VAL A 274 -20.34 8.38 -1.52
C VAL A 274 -21.71 7.91 -2.03
N ARG A 275 -22.54 8.79 -2.61
CA ARG A 275 -23.82 8.39 -3.24
C ARG A 275 -23.64 7.37 -4.36
N ASP A 276 -22.57 7.50 -5.17
CA ASP A 276 -22.30 6.60 -6.29
C ASP A 276 -21.82 5.23 -5.75
N MET A 277 -21.05 5.26 -4.65
CA MET A 277 -20.61 4.05 -3.96
C MET A 277 -21.82 3.27 -3.42
N ILE A 278 -22.78 3.94 -2.80
CA ILE A 278 -24.04 3.34 -2.29
C ILE A 278 -24.86 2.77 -3.44
N SER A 279 -25.00 3.51 -4.53
CA SER A 279 -25.77 3.06 -5.69
C SER A 279 -25.18 1.81 -6.34
N SER A 280 -23.85 1.75 -6.48
CA SER A 280 -23.14 0.58 -7.01
C SER A 280 -23.28 -0.63 -6.09
N LEU A 281 -23.13 -0.43 -4.76
CA LEU A 281 -23.33 -1.48 -3.77
C LEU A 281 -24.74 -2.10 -3.88
N GLN A 282 -25.76 -1.25 -3.92
CA GLN A 282 -27.16 -1.68 -4.06
C GLN A 282 -27.41 -2.44 -5.37
N SER A 283 -26.83 -1.95 -6.48
CA SER A 283 -26.92 -2.59 -7.79
C SER A 283 -26.34 -4.01 -7.78
N VAL A 284 -25.09 -4.15 -7.29
CA VAL A 284 -24.40 -5.46 -7.22
C VAL A 284 -25.13 -6.41 -6.28
N ALA A 285 -25.52 -5.94 -5.08
CA ALA A 285 -26.25 -6.76 -4.13
C ALA A 285 -27.58 -7.27 -4.70
N SER A 286 -28.34 -6.41 -5.38
CA SER A 286 -29.59 -6.81 -6.06
C SER A 286 -29.36 -7.88 -7.11
N LYS A 287 -28.34 -7.73 -7.99
CA LYS A 287 -27.99 -8.72 -9.01
C LYS A 287 -27.60 -10.08 -8.44
N LYS A 288 -26.97 -10.07 -7.24
CA LYS A 288 -26.48 -11.29 -6.57
C LYS A 288 -27.45 -11.86 -5.52
N GLY A 289 -28.60 -11.20 -5.30
CA GLY A 289 -29.57 -11.63 -4.29
C GLY A 289 -29.09 -11.45 -2.83
N ILE A 290 -28.14 -10.55 -2.59
CA ILE A 290 -27.60 -10.27 -1.26
C ILE A 290 -28.52 -9.28 -0.54
N LYS A 291 -28.95 -9.63 0.68
CA LYS A 291 -29.68 -8.70 1.55
C LYS A 291 -28.67 -7.81 2.28
N LEU A 292 -28.69 -6.52 1.99
CA LEU A 292 -27.83 -5.54 2.65
C LEU A 292 -28.36 -5.13 4.03
N GLY A 293 -27.43 -4.81 4.95
CA GLY A 293 -27.73 -3.97 6.11
C GLY A 293 -28.10 -2.54 5.69
N GLU A 294 -28.74 -1.79 6.57
CA GLU A 294 -29.15 -0.41 6.32
C GLU A 294 -27.95 0.56 6.39
N ILE A 295 -27.99 1.60 5.57
CA ILE A 295 -26.98 2.69 5.58
C ILE A 295 -27.69 3.95 6.10
N ASN A 296 -27.37 4.33 7.32
CA ASN A 296 -27.96 5.45 8.04
C ASN A 296 -26.99 6.65 8.05
N ASP A 297 -27.47 7.84 7.69
CA ASP A 297 -26.67 9.06 7.76
C ASP A 297 -26.45 9.45 9.24
N CYS A 298 -25.22 9.38 9.72
CA CYS A 298 -24.82 9.73 11.07
C CYS A 298 -23.56 10.61 11.03
N PHE A 299 -23.75 11.86 10.65
CA PHE A 299 -22.67 12.80 10.39
C PHE A 299 -21.76 13.01 11.61
N ASP A 300 -20.46 12.73 11.43
CA ASP A 300 -19.40 13.02 12.40
C ASP A 300 -18.59 14.24 11.92
N PRO A 301 -18.70 15.40 12.59
CA PRO A 301 -18.02 16.63 12.17
C PRO A 301 -16.50 16.53 12.24
N ILE A 302 -15.94 15.64 13.07
CA ILE A 302 -14.48 15.45 13.17
C ILE A 302 -13.99 14.69 11.93
N VAL A 303 -14.63 13.58 11.61
CA VAL A 303 -14.29 12.77 10.40
C VAL A 303 -14.52 13.59 9.15
N ALA A 304 -15.65 14.25 9.01
CA ALA A 304 -16.01 15.06 7.84
C ALA A 304 -14.99 16.16 7.58
N ARG A 305 -14.61 16.93 8.60
CA ARG A 305 -13.62 18.02 8.48
C ARG A 305 -12.26 17.54 7.97
N VAL A 306 -11.83 16.37 8.40
CA VAL A 306 -10.55 15.79 7.96
C VAL A 306 -10.65 15.35 6.49
N VAL A 307 -11.74 14.67 6.14
CA VAL A 307 -11.94 14.11 4.79
C VAL A 307 -12.19 15.21 3.74
N GLU A 308 -12.87 16.29 4.11
CA GLU A 308 -13.09 17.47 3.24
C GLU A 308 -11.78 18.13 2.77
N GLY A 309 -10.71 18.04 3.57
CA GLY A 309 -9.40 18.57 3.22
C GLY A 309 -8.56 17.66 2.29
N TRP A 310 -9.06 16.49 1.91
CA TRP A 310 -8.33 15.55 1.08
C TRP A 310 -8.52 15.82 -0.41
N PRO A 311 -7.51 15.49 -1.24
CA PRO A 311 -7.72 15.40 -2.68
C PRO A 311 -8.77 14.33 -2.99
N ILE A 312 -9.56 14.55 -4.02
CA ILE A 312 -10.66 13.65 -4.43
C ILE A 312 -10.34 12.85 -5.69
N GLY A 313 -9.18 13.07 -6.30
CA GLY A 313 -8.72 12.36 -7.49
C GLY A 313 -7.21 12.48 -7.67
N THR A 314 -6.67 11.65 -8.55
CA THR A 314 -5.25 11.66 -8.91
C THR A 314 -5.06 11.65 -10.42
N GLU A 315 -3.98 12.30 -10.88
CA GLU A 315 -3.46 12.21 -12.24
C GLU A 315 -1.96 11.97 -12.19
N SER A 316 -1.44 11.00 -12.95
CA SER A 316 -0.02 10.66 -12.92
C SER A 316 0.45 10.15 -14.27
N LEU A 317 1.24 10.95 -14.95
CA LEU A 317 1.91 10.54 -16.20
C LEU A 317 2.95 9.45 -15.95
N LYS A 318 3.58 9.44 -14.77
CA LYS A 318 4.52 8.39 -14.38
C LYS A 318 3.82 7.04 -14.22
N ALA A 319 2.67 7.01 -13.53
CA ALA A 319 1.89 5.79 -13.36
C ALA A 319 1.43 5.23 -14.71
N ASP A 320 0.93 6.10 -15.60
CA ASP A 320 0.50 5.72 -16.95
C ASP A 320 1.66 5.13 -17.75
N ALA A 321 2.84 5.76 -17.72
CA ALA A 321 4.05 5.28 -18.40
C ALA A 321 4.55 3.93 -17.86
N LEU A 322 4.25 3.62 -16.61
CA LEU A 322 4.56 2.33 -15.97
C LEU A 322 3.46 1.28 -16.17
N GLY A 323 2.36 1.62 -16.86
CA GLY A 323 1.23 0.72 -17.08
C GLY A 323 0.32 0.51 -15.86
N MET A 324 0.46 1.37 -14.84
CA MET A 324 -0.44 1.36 -13.68
C MET A 324 -1.78 1.99 -14.07
N SER A 325 -2.89 1.40 -13.65
CA SER A 325 -4.23 1.87 -14.00
C SER A 325 -5.18 1.83 -12.82
N ALA A 326 -6.16 2.74 -12.81
CA ALA A 326 -7.28 2.69 -11.88
C ALA A 326 -8.25 1.55 -12.24
N ASP A 327 -9.14 1.22 -11.31
CA ASP A 327 -10.22 0.26 -11.56
C ASP A 327 -11.16 0.75 -12.67
N SER A 328 -11.76 -0.18 -13.43
CA SER A 328 -12.68 0.15 -14.49
C SER A 328 -14.06 0.61 -13.98
N SER A 329 -14.55 -0.02 -12.90
CA SER A 329 -15.81 0.33 -12.24
C SER A 329 -15.85 -0.07 -10.77
N LEU A 330 -16.79 0.53 -10.00
CA LEU A 330 -17.08 0.10 -8.63
C LEU A 330 -17.69 -1.29 -8.57
N ASP A 331 -18.56 -1.63 -9.53
CA ASP A 331 -19.21 -2.93 -9.59
C ASP A 331 -18.18 -4.06 -9.63
N GLU A 332 -17.16 -3.95 -10.49
CA GLU A 332 -16.07 -4.93 -10.58
C GLU A 332 -15.27 -5.04 -9.27
N VAL A 333 -15.04 -3.93 -8.57
CA VAL A 333 -14.33 -3.96 -7.28
C VAL A 333 -15.16 -4.66 -6.20
N ILE A 334 -16.47 -4.42 -6.16
CA ILE A 334 -17.37 -5.10 -5.22
C ILE A 334 -17.46 -6.60 -5.54
N GLU A 335 -17.54 -6.96 -6.82
CA GLU A 335 -17.54 -8.36 -7.25
C GLU A 335 -16.24 -9.08 -6.88
N ALA A 336 -15.08 -8.43 -7.12
CA ALA A 336 -13.78 -8.94 -6.72
C ALA A 336 -13.65 -9.12 -5.19
N TYR A 337 -14.20 -8.20 -4.41
CA TYR A 337 -14.24 -8.34 -2.96
C TYR A 337 -15.07 -9.55 -2.53
N LEU A 338 -16.24 -9.75 -3.13
CA LEU A 338 -17.09 -10.91 -2.83
C LEU A 338 -16.41 -12.23 -3.23
N GLU A 339 -15.71 -12.27 -4.36
CA GLU A 339 -14.95 -13.46 -4.79
C GLU A 339 -13.85 -13.83 -3.80
N ASP A 340 -13.08 -12.84 -3.33
CA ASP A 340 -11.90 -13.08 -2.52
C ASP A 340 -12.20 -13.28 -1.02
N PHE A 341 -13.32 -12.73 -0.52
CA PHE A 341 -13.57 -12.62 0.91
C PHE A 341 -14.96 -13.06 1.39
N ALA A 342 -15.92 -13.40 0.50
CA ALA A 342 -17.25 -13.84 0.94
C ALA A 342 -17.20 -15.11 1.80
N SER A 343 -16.26 -16.03 1.54
CA SER A 343 -16.06 -17.25 2.33
C SER A 343 -15.40 -17.04 3.70
N ILE A 344 -14.83 -15.85 3.95
CA ILE A 344 -14.22 -15.54 5.26
C ILE A 344 -15.30 -15.11 6.27
N ASN A 345 -16.44 -14.65 5.78
CA ASN A 345 -17.52 -14.13 6.61
C ASN A 345 -18.48 -15.24 7.11
N ASP A 346 -18.40 -16.45 6.54
CA ASP A 346 -19.17 -17.61 7.02
C ASP A 346 -18.59 -18.25 8.31
N ASP A 347 -17.38 -17.84 8.73
CA ASP A 347 -16.68 -18.34 9.92
C ASP A 347 -16.65 -17.34 11.10
N LEU A 348 -17.35 -16.18 11.00
CA LEU A 348 -17.50 -15.18 12.07
C LEU A 348 -18.94 -15.15 12.61
#